data_2cc86cf464b950bd77be6ce4d145901c
#
_entry.id   2cc86cf464b950bd77be6ce4d145901c
#
_cell.length_a   1.000
_cell.length_b   1.000
_cell.length_c   1.000
_cell.angle_alpha   90.00
_cell.angle_beta   90.00
_cell.angle_gamma   90.00
#
_symmetry.space_group_name_H-M   'P 1'
#
loop_
_entity.id
_entity.type
_entity.pdbx_description
1 polymer ?
#
loop_
_entity_poly.entity_id
_entity_poly.type
_entity_poly.pdbx_seq_one_letter_code
_entity_poly.pdbx_strand_id
1 'polypeptide(L)'
;MLKVRDLVVAYGGIEALKGISIDVPDGQIVTLIGANGAGKSTLLRSIIGLVKVRNGSVEYNGEPLVGLNSQQIVSKGLTLVPEGRRVFPNLTVLENLRIGAYMRKDEDGIAADIKWVYEIFPRLAERHWQMAGTLSGGEQQMLALGRALMSRPKLMMMDEPSLGLAPLVIKEIFNIIRRINEGGTTVLLVEQNANMALKVAHHAYVLETGRIKMEGSGKELLENEEIKEAYLGKKKK
;
A
#
# COMPACT_ATOMS: atom_id res chain seq x y z
N MET A 1 13.90 -2.42 -6.59
CA MET A 1 13.59 -1.00 -6.56
C MET A 1 12.59 -0.62 -7.64
N LEU A 2 11.57 0.17 -7.31
CA LEU A 2 10.55 0.67 -8.26
C LEU A 2 10.92 2.09 -8.71
N LYS A 3 10.85 2.34 -10.03
CA LYS A 3 11.01 3.67 -10.64
C LYS A 3 9.80 4.00 -11.49
N VAL A 4 9.24 5.17 -11.30
CA VAL A 4 8.18 5.74 -12.15
C VAL A 4 8.72 7.00 -12.77
N ARG A 5 8.56 7.20 -14.08
CA ARG A 5 9.07 8.37 -14.82
C ARG A 5 7.99 8.93 -15.73
N ASP A 6 7.73 10.21 -15.56
CA ASP A 6 6.83 11.02 -16.40
C ASP A 6 5.46 10.36 -16.66
N LEU A 7 4.92 9.68 -15.62
CA LEU A 7 3.74 8.86 -15.74
C LEU A 7 2.49 9.72 -15.96
N VAL A 8 1.85 9.52 -17.10
CA VAL A 8 0.57 10.15 -17.46
C VAL A 8 -0.51 9.09 -17.55
N VAL A 9 -1.59 9.32 -16.80
CA VAL A 9 -2.77 8.45 -16.79
C VAL A 9 -4.02 9.30 -16.92
N ALA A 10 -4.93 8.89 -17.82
CA ALA A 10 -6.18 9.59 -18.04
C ALA A 10 -7.38 8.63 -18.03
N TYR A 11 -8.49 9.10 -17.52
CA TYR A 11 -9.81 8.46 -17.59
C TYR A 11 -10.69 9.31 -18.55
N GLY A 12 -10.94 8.76 -19.76
CA GLY A 12 -11.56 9.55 -20.81
C GLY A 12 -10.71 10.79 -21.16
N GLY A 13 -11.28 11.98 -21.04
CA GLY A 13 -10.60 13.26 -21.28
C GLY A 13 -9.88 13.86 -20.08
N ILE A 14 -9.96 13.24 -18.88
CA ILE A 14 -9.45 13.82 -17.63
C ILE A 14 -8.12 13.15 -17.27
N GLU A 15 -7.04 13.92 -17.22
CA GLU A 15 -5.74 13.45 -16.75
C GLU A 15 -5.72 13.40 -15.22
N ALA A 16 -5.69 12.16 -14.69
CA ALA A 16 -5.56 11.90 -13.25
C ALA A 16 -4.11 11.99 -12.77
N LEU A 17 -3.14 11.60 -13.61
CA LEU A 17 -1.70 11.80 -13.38
C LEU A 17 -1.12 12.56 -14.57
N LYS A 18 -0.29 13.57 -14.27
CA LYS A 18 0.17 14.59 -15.22
C LYS A 18 1.70 14.64 -15.31
N GLY A 19 2.32 13.48 -15.57
CA GLY A 19 3.78 13.36 -15.67
C GLY A 19 4.44 13.32 -14.30
N ILE A 20 4.07 12.34 -13.46
CA ILE A 20 4.69 12.16 -12.14
C ILE A 20 5.90 11.23 -12.24
N SER A 21 6.91 11.54 -11.42
CA SER A 21 8.11 10.72 -11.26
C SER A 21 8.33 10.44 -9.77
N ILE A 22 8.52 9.19 -9.39
CA ILE A 22 8.84 8.76 -8.03
C ILE A 22 9.84 7.61 -8.03
N ASP A 23 10.59 7.49 -6.96
CA ASP A 23 11.50 6.39 -6.67
C ASP A 23 11.09 5.68 -5.38
N VAL A 24 11.08 4.34 -5.39
CA VAL A 24 10.88 3.53 -4.19
C VAL A 24 12.11 2.63 -4.02
N PRO A 25 13.11 3.05 -3.22
CA PRO A 25 14.29 2.25 -2.92
C PRO A 25 13.95 0.96 -2.17
N ASP A 26 14.75 -0.08 -2.37
CA ASP A 26 14.58 -1.35 -1.65
C ASP A 26 14.74 -1.16 -0.13
N GLY A 27 13.94 -1.89 0.64
CA GLY A 27 13.96 -1.88 2.09
C GLY A 27 13.41 -0.60 2.74
N GLN A 28 12.86 0.34 1.98
CA GLN A 28 12.32 1.59 2.51
C GLN A 28 10.79 1.58 2.56
N ILE A 29 10.24 2.40 3.46
CA ILE A 29 8.86 2.86 3.43
C ILE A 29 8.85 4.20 2.70
N VAL A 30 8.28 4.23 1.51
CA VAL A 30 8.00 5.46 0.76
C VAL A 30 6.52 5.75 0.84
N THR A 31 6.14 6.98 1.16
CA THR A 31 4.72 7.36 1.23
C THR A 31 4.36 8.40 0.18
N LEU A 32 3.13 8.30 -0.32
CA LEU A 32 2.50 9.30 -1.16
C LEU A 32 1.29 9.86 -0.43
N ILE A 33 1.38 11.11 0.01
CA ILE A 33 0.28 11.81 0.67
C ILE A 33 -0.40 12.78 -0.28
N GLY A 34 -1.66 13.08 -0.03
CA GLY A 34 -2.44 14.03 -0.83
C GLY A 34 -3.94 13.93 -0.53
N ALA A 35 -4.69 14.93 -0.95
CA ALA A 35 -6.14 14.98 -0.80
C ALA A 35 -6.85 13.87 -1.61
N ASN A 36 -8.13 13.64 -1.31
CA ASN A 36 -8.97 12.76 -2.14
C ASN A 36 -9.07 13.31 -3.56
N GLY A 37 -8.94 12.41 -4.54
CA GLY A 37 -8.92 12.78 -5.95
C GLY A 37 -7.57 13.30 -6.49
N ALA A 38 -6.52 13.38 -5.67
CA ALA A 38 -5.20 13.84 -6.11
C ALA A 38 -4.53 12.89 -7.14
N GLY A 39 -4.97 11.62 -7.24
CA GLY A 39 -4.42 10.62 -8.15
C GLY A 39 -3.68 9.47 -7.47
N LYS A 40 -3.69 9.40 -6.13
CA LYS A 40 -2.96 8.41 -5.33
C LYS A 40 -3.26 6.96 -5.72
N SER A 41 -4.52 6.55 -5.65
CA SER A 41 -4.95 5.18 -6.04
C SER A 41 -4.73 4.90 -7.53
N THR A 42 -4.79 5.94 -8.38
CA THR A 42 -4.50 5.82 -9.81
C THR A 42 -3.05 5.40 -10.03
N LEU A 43 -2.10 5.96 -9.29
CA LEU A 43 -0.71 5.55 -9.36
C LEU A 43 -0.55 4.06 -9.03
N LEU A 44 -1.08 3.60 -7.89
CA LEU A 44 -0.96 2.20 -7.48
C LEU A 44 -1.60 1.25 -8.51
N ARG A 45 -2.79 1.61 -9.00
CA ARG A 45 -3.50 0.82 -10.02
C ARG A 45 -2.75 0.79 -11.35
N SER A 46 -2.03 1.85 -11.71
CA SER A 46 -1.19 1.88 -12.91
C SER A 46 0.04 0.99 -12.77
N ILE A 47 0.70 1.03 -11.61
CA ILE A 47 1.87 0.19 -11.31
C ILE A 47 1.50 -1.30 -11.38
N ILE A 48 0.34 -1.70 -10.83
CA ILE A 48 -0.11 -3.10 -10.82
C ILE A 48 -0.83 -3.53 -12.12
N GLY A 49 -0.87 -2.67 -13.15
CA GLY A 49 -1.45 -2.99 -14.46
C GLY A 49 -2.98 -3.02 -14.51
N LEU A 50 -3.68 -2.42 -13.53
CA LEU A 50 -5.15 -2.31 -13.51
C LEU A 50 -5.68 -1.10 -14.29
N VAL A 51 -4.81 -0.13 -14.58
CA VAL A 51 -5.14 1.08 -15.33
C VAL A 51 -4.10 1.28 -16.43
N LYS A 52 -4.56 1.63 -17.62
CA LYS A 52 -3.69 1.85 -18.78
C LYS A 52 -2.89 3.13 -18.62
N VAL A 53 -1.58 3.03 -18.76
CA VAL A 53 -0.66 4.17 -18.84
C VAL A 53 -0.75 4.80 -20.22
N ARG A 54 -0.89 6.13 -20.30
CA ARG A 54 -0.93 6.89 -21.55
C ARG A 54 0.47 7.26 -22.02
N ASN A 55 1.34 7.66 -21.08
CA ASN A 55 2.73 8.03 -21.35
C ASN A 55 3.58 7.81 -20.09
N GLY A 56 4.90 7.75 -20.26
CA GLY A 56 5.85 7.51 -19.18
C GLY A 56 6.21 6.03 -19.01
N SER A 57 7.01 5.74 -18.01
CA SER A 57 7.46 4.38 -17.71
C SER A 57 7.29 4.01 -16.23
N VAL A 58 7.13 2.71 -16.01
CA VAL A 58 7.18 2.08 -14.69
C VAL A 58 8.14 0.91 -14.81
N GLU A 59 9.20 0.92 -13.99
CA GLU A 59 10.23 -0.10 -13.98
C GLU A 59 10.40 -0.68 -12.58
N TYR A 60 10.55 -1.98 -12.50
CA TYR A 60 10.87 -2.68 -11.26
C TYR A 60 12.12 -3.54 -11.44
N ASN A 61 13.16 -3.24 -10.65
CA ASN A 61 14.49 -3.86 -10.77
C ASN A 61 15.08 -3.80 -12.19
N GLY A 62 14.83 -2.69 -12.89
CA GLY A 62 15.29 -2.48 -14.27
C GLY A 62 14.42 -3.12 -15.34
N GLU A 63 13.35 -3.82 -14.97
CA GLU A 63 12.42 -4.44 -15.91
C GLU A 63 11.16 -3.58 -16.08
N PRO A 64 10.69 -3.34 -17.30
CA PRO A 64 9.45 -2.56 -17.54
C PRO A 64 8.23 -3.34 -17.06
N LEU A 65 7.30 -2.62 -16.42
CA LEU A 65 6.00 -3.16 -15.98
C LEU A 65 4.85 -2.74 -16.91
N VAL A 66 4.99 -1.64 -17.65
CA VAL A 66 3.94 -1.16 -18.54
C VAL A 66 3.66 -2.19 -19.65
N GLY A 67 2.37 -2.55 -19.79
CA GLY A 67 1.94 -3.60 -20.74
C GLY A 67 1.84 -5.01 -20.15
N LEU A 68 2.36 -5.23 -18.94
CA LEU A 68 2.16 -6.50 -18.23
C LEU A 68 0.77 -6.50 -17.55
N ASN A 69 0.17 -7.70 -17.44
CA ASN A 69 -1.04 -7.88 -16.64
C ASN A 69 -0.72 -8.02 -15.15
N SER A 70 -1.73 -7.87 -14.28
CA SER A 70 -1.55 -7.90 -12.83
C SER A 70 -0.94 -9.21 -12.32
N GLN A 71 -1.28 -10.36 -12.93
CA GLN A 71 -0.72 -11.65 -12.55
C GLN A 71 0.80 -11.71 -12.81
N GLN A 72 1.25 -11.21 -13.96
CA GLN A 72 2.67 -11.12 -14.30
C GLN A 72 3.42 -10.19 -13.34
N ILE A 73 2.80 -9.07 -12.94
CA ILE A 73 3.39 -8.12 -12.00
C ILE A 73 3.49 -8.72 -10.60
N VAL A 74 2.42 -9.39 -10.13
CA VAL A 74 2.43 -10.09 -8.83
C VAL A 74 3.50 -11.18 -8.80
N SER A 75 3.71 -11.93 -9.89
CA SER A 75 4.76 -12.95 -9.97
C SER A 75 6.19 -12.39 -9.86
N LYS A 76 6.38 -11.09 -10.11
CA LYS A 76 7.66 -10.38 -9.88
C LYS A 76 7.87 -9.95 -8.41
N GLY A 77 6.87 -10.18 -7.54
CA GLY A 77 6.92 -9.86 -6.12
C GLY A 77 6.33 -8.50 -5.74
N LEU A 78 5.48 -7.91 -6.59
CA LEU A 78 4.72 -6.71 -6.25
C LEU A 78 3.30 -7.09 -5.85
N THR A 79 2.82 -6.61 -4.71
CA THR A 79 1.45 -6.89 -4.24
C THR A 79 0.75 -5.60 -3.84
N LEU A 80 -0.54 -5.48 -4.16
CA LEU A 80 -1.37 -4.35 -3.79
C LEU A 80 -2.41 -4.77 -2.74
N VAL A 81 -2.44 -4.04 -1.62
CA VAL A 81 -3.57 -4.00 -0.69
C VAL A 81 -4.46 -2.84 -1.10
N PRO A 82 -5.59 -3.09 -1.74
CA PRO A 82 -6.46 -2.03 -2.24
C PRO A 82 -7.26 -1.38 -1.11
N GLU A 83 -7.75 -0.18 -1.36
CA GLU A 83 -8.73 0.51 -0.52
C GLU A 83 -10.00 -0.36 -0.31
N GLY A 84 -10.60 -0.24 0.87
CA GLY A 84 -11.87 -0.90 1.20
C GLY A 84 -11.71 -2.37 1.61
N ARG A 85 -10.52 -2.75 2.09
CA ARG A 85 -10.20 -4.07 2.69
C ARG A 85 -10.27 -5.24 1.70
N ARG A 86 -11.32 -5.34 0.90
CA ARG A 86 -11.55 -6.34 -0.17
C ARG A 86 -11.28 -7.79 0.28
N VAL A 87 -11.74 -8.14 1.49
CA VAL A 87 -11.76 -9.54 1.95
C VAL A 87 -12.85 -10.33 1.21
N PHE A 88 -12.71 -11.65 1.17
CA PHE A 88 -13.76 -12.56 0.70
C PHE A 88 -14.69 -12.87 1.87
N PRO A 89 -15.88 -12.25 1.96
CA PRO A 89 -16.70 -12.25 3.18
C PRO A 89 -17.25 -13.64 3.53
N ASN A 90 -17.48 -14.48 2.54
CA ASN A 90 -18.03 -15.83 2.66
C ASN A 90 -16.95 -16.91 2.84
N LEU A 91 -15.70 -16.51 3.01
CA LEU A 91 -14.60 -17.40 3.33
C LEU A 91 -14.10 -17.09 4.74
N THR A 92 -13.56 -18.11 5.40
CA THR A 92 -12.91 -17.97 6.70
C THR A 92 -11.64 -17.10 6.63
N VAL A 93 -11.14 -16.68 7.77
CA VAL A 93 -9.84 -16.00 7.87
C VAL A 93 -8.73 -16.85 7.25
N LEU A 94 -8.66 -18.15 7.60
CA LEU A 94 -7.66 -19.06 7.07
C LEU A 94 -7.74 -19.19 5.55
N GLU A 95 -8.94 -19.36 5.00
CA GLU A 95 -9.15 -19.47 3.55
C GLU A 95 -8.75 -18.17 2.82
N ASN A 96 -9.10 -16.99 3.39
CA ASN A 96 -8.63 -15.72 2.87
C ASN A 96 -7.11 -15.62 2.81
N LEU A 97 -6.39 -16.07 3.87
CA LEU A 97 -4.93 -16.10 3.88
C LEU A 97 -4.39 -17.03 2.81
N ARG A 98 -4.93 -18.25 2.68
CA ARG A 98 -4.50 -19.22 1.65
C ARG A 98 -4.66 -18.69 0.23
N ILE A 99 -5.72 -17.91 -0.06
CA ILE A 99 -5.89 -17.27 -1.38
C ILE A 99 -4.73 -16.31 -1.66
N GLY A 100 -4.15 -15.65 -0.65
CA GLY A 100 -2.96 -14.81 -0.83
C GLY A 100 -1.74 -15.56 -1.37
N ALA A 101 -1.67 -16.86 -1.11
CA ALA A 101 -0.62 -17.76 -1.61
C ALA A 101 -1.00 -18.47 -2.93
N TYR A 102 -2.06 -18.06 -3.61
CA TYR A 102 -2.64 -18.72 -4.79
C TYR A 102 -1.61 -19.10 -5.88
N MET A 103 -0.56 -18.29 -6.08
CA MET A 103 0.47 -18.56 -7.10
C MET A 103 1.60 -19.48 -6.61
N ARG A 104 1.57 -19.89 -5.35
CA ARG A 104 2.61 -20.71 -4.69
C ARG A 104 2.21 -22.17 -4.68
N LYS A 105 3.22 -23.04 -4.59
CA LYS A 105 3.06 -24.51 -4.55
C LYS A 105 3.80 -25.15 -3.37
N ASP A 106 4.48 -24.32 -2.56
CA ASP A 106 5.29 -24.75 -1.41
C ASP A 106 4.43 -24.87 -0.14
N GLU A 107 3.69 -25.97 0.02
CA GLU A 107 2.72 -26.16 1.12
C GLU A 107 3.35 -25.94 2.51
N ASP A 108 4.56 -26.46 2.75
CA ASP A 108 5.27 -26.25 4.03
C ASP A 108 5.60 -24.77 4.25
N GLY A 109 6.02 -24.06 3.21
CA GLY A 109 6.27 -22.62 3.26
C GLY A 109 4.99 -21.82 3.48
N ILE A 110 3.87 -22.20 2.85
CA ILE A 110 2.56 -21.58 3.07
C ILE A 110 2.12 -21.77 4.54
N ALA A 111 2.29 -22.99 5.09
CA ALA A 111 1.97 -23.27 6.48
C ALA A 111 2.84 -22.46 7.46
N ALA A 112 4.12 -22.29 7.18
CA ALA A 112 5.03 -21.46 7.98
C ALA A 112 4.61 -19.96 7.91
N ASP A 113 4.26 -19.45 6.73
CA ASP A 113 3.86 -18.07 6.57
C ASP A 113 2.51 -17.76 7.24
N ILE A 114 1.58 -18.71 7.26
CA ILE A 114 0.33 -18.56 8.03
C ILE A 114 0.65 -18.39 9.53
N LYS A 115 1.57 -19.18 10.08
CA LYS A 115 2.00 -19.03 11.48
C LYS A 115 2.62 -17.65 11.72
N TRP A 116 3.52 -17.23 10.84
CA TRP A 116 4.13 -15.91 10.93
C TRP A 116 3.10 -14.76 10.81
N VAL A 117 2.12 -14.87 9.92
CA VAL A 117 1.02 -13.91 9.83
C VAL A 117 0.22 -13.87 11.12
N TYR A 118 -0.02 -15.00 11.78
CA TYR A 118 -0.69 -15.06 13.08
C TYR A 118 0.13 -14.43 14.23
N GLU A 119 1.46 -14.47 14.15
CA GLU A 119 2.35 -13.74 15.09
C GLU A 119 2.27 -12.23 14.89
N ILE A 120 2.10 -11.76 13.65
CA ILE A 120 1.88 -10.34 13.35
C ILE A 120 0.47 -9.90 13.75
N PHE A 121 -0.52 -10.74 13.52
CA PHE A 121 -1.95 -10.47 13.73
C PHE A 121 -2.59 -11.51 14.67
N PRO A 122 -2.34 -11.46 16.01
CA PRO A 122 -2.85 -12.47 16.95
C PRO A 122 -4.37 -12.62 16.91
N ARG A 123 -5.11 -11.53 16.65
CA ARG A 123 -6.57 -11.57 16.50
C ARG A 123 -7.05 -12.44 15.35
N LEU A 124 -6.27 -12.54 14.27
CA LEU A 124 -6.60 -13.43 13.16
C LEU A 124 -6.37 -14.91 13.54
N ALA A 125 -5.36 -15.20 14.38
CA ALA A 125 -5.13 -16.54 14.92
C ALA A 125 -6.31 -17.03 15.78
N GLU A 126 -6.78 -16.16 16.69
CA GLU A 126 -7.93 -16.44 17.57
C GLU A 126 -9.22 -16.73 16.79
N ARG A 127 -9.31 -16.21 15.57
CA ARG A 127 -10.54 -16.21 14.73
C ARG A 127 -10.33 -16.90 13.39
N HIS A 128 -9.33 -17.78 13.26
CA HIS A 128 -8.94 -18.37 11.97
C HIS A 128 -10.08 -19.11 11.24
N TRP A 129 -11.04 -19.62 11.98
CA TRP A 129 -12.24 -20.32 11.50
C TRP A 129 -13.42 -19.41 11.21
N GLN A 130 -13.39 -18.14 11.66
CA GLN A 130 -14.50 -17.20 11.53
C GLN A 130 -14.62 -16.69 10.10
N MET A 131 -15.85 -16.51 9.62
CA MET A 131 -16.14 -15.90 8.30
C MET A 131 -15.66 -14.45 8.27
N ALA A 132 -14.87 -14.07 7.26
CA ALA A 132 -14.28 -12.76 7.15
C ALA A 132 -15.28 -11.60 7.12
N GLY A 133 -16.48 -11.84 6.60
CA GLY A 133 -17.56 -10.85 6.57
C GLY A 133 -18.08 -10.45 7.96
N THR A 134 -17.86 -11.27 8.99
CA THR A 134 -18.31 -11.04 10.37
C THR A 134 -17.26 -10.39 11.26
N LEU A 135 -16.06 -10.16 10.74
CA LEU A 135 -14.99 -9.45 11.43
C LEU A 135 -15.27 -7.95 11.54
N SER A 136 -14.72 -7.32 12.57
CA SER A 136 -14.68 -5.85 12.65
C SER A 136 -13.89 -5.24 11.50
N GLY A 137 -14.11 -3.95 11.22
CA GLY A 137 -13.39 -3.28 10.14
C GLY A 137 -11.86 -3.29 10.29
N GLY A 138 -11.36 -3.21 11.52
CA GLY A 138 -9.93 -3.33 11.81
C GLY A 138 -9.39 -4.74 11.54
N GLU A 139 -10.09 -5.77 11.99
CA GLU A 139 -9.72 -7.17 11.74
C GLU A 139 -9.77 -7.52 10.25
N GLN A 140 -10.75 -6.98 9.50
CA GLN A 140 -10.79 -7.14 8.03
C GLN A 140 -9.58 -6.46 7.36
N GLN A 141 -9.14 -5.30 7.86
CA GLN A 141 -7.94 -4.64 7.35
C GLN A 141 -6.67 -5.45 7.66
N MET A 142 -6.55 -5.98 8.88
CA MET A 142 -5.47 -6.91 9.25
C MET A 142 -5.47 -8.15 8.35
N LEU A 143 -6.63 -8.71 8.05
CA LEU A 143 -6.78 -9.85 7.16
C LEU A 143 -6.35 -9.52 5.72
N ALA A 144 -6.69 -8.33 5.22
CA ALA A 144 -6.26 -7.88 3.89
C ALA A 144 -4.73 -7.74 3.80
N LEU A 145 -4.09 -7.18 4.85
CA LEU A 145 -2.62 -7.10 4.97
C LEU A 145 -2.00 -8.50 5.07
N GLY A 146 -2.52 -9.35 5.95
CA GLY A 146 -2.05 -10.73 6.12
C GLY A 146 -2.15 -11.54 4.83
N ARG A 147 -3.27 -11.42 4.11
CA ARG A 147 -3.44 -12.07 2.80
C ARG A 147 -2.41 -11.60 1.78
N ALA A 148 -2.08 -10.32 1.76
CA ALA A 148 -1.04 -9.80 0.85
C ALA A 148 0.35 -10.34 1.21
N LEU A 149 0.67 -10.49 2.50
CA LEU A 149 1.93 -11.08 2.97
C LEU A 149 2.12 -12.54 2.53
N MET A 150 1.03 -13.30 2.37
CA MET A 150 1.08 -14.69 1.93
C MET A 150 1.67 -14.87 0.53
N SER A 151 1.72 -13.82 -0.30
CA SER A 151 2.43 -13.84 -1.59
C SER A 151 3.95 -13.68 -1.46
N ARG A 152 4.50 -13.46 -0.27
CA ARG A 152 5.91 -13.10 0.01
C ARG A 152 6.37 -11.91 -0.85
N PRO A 153 5.70 -10.75 -0.75
CA PRO A 153 6.02 -9.63 -1.61
C PRO A 153 7.40 -9.04 -1.28
N LYS A 154 8.14 -8.65 -2.31
CA LYS A 154 9.33 -7.82 -2.19
C LYS A 154 8.95 -6.34 -2.07
N LEU A 155 7.88 -5.95 -2.75
CA LEU A 155 7.26 -4.62 -2.66
C LEU A 155 5.77 -4.76 -2.36
N MET A 156 5.34 -4.22 -1.23
CA MET A 156 3.95 -4.17 -0.82
C MET A 156 3.41 -2.75 -0.99
N MET A 157 2.44 -2.61 -1.86
CA MET A 157 1.74 -1.34 -2.09
C MET A 157 0.44 -1.32 -1.28
N MET A 158 0.12 -0.22 -0.60
CA MET A 158 -1.05 -0.10 0.28
C MET A 158 -1.83 1.17 -0.06
N ASP A 159 -3.11 1.02 -0.35
CA ASP A 159 -4.02 2.11 -0.72
C ASP A 159 -4.91 2.46 0.47
N GLU A 160 -4.58 3.53 1.18
CA GLU A 160 -5.29 4.08 2.35
C GLU A 160 -5.65 3.03 3.43
N PRO A 161 -4.67 2.24 3.94
CA PRO A 161 -4.94 1.16 4.87
C PRO A 161 -5.55 1.61 6.21
N SER A 162 -5.46 2.90 6.55
CA SER A 162 -6.01 3.44 7.79
C SER A 162 -7.44 4.00 7.65
N LEU A 163 -7.99 4.05 6.44
CA LEU A 163 -9.27 4.72 6.16
C LEU A 163 -10.45 4.07 6.92
N GLY A 164 -11.21 4.89 7.63
CA GLY A 164 -12.42 4.48 8.35
C GLY A 164 -12.18 3.55 9.54
N LEU A 165 -10.97 3.58 10.12
CA LEU A 165 -10.61 2.81 11.31
C LEU A 165 -10.59 3.69 12.57
N ALA A 166 -10.80 3.05 13.73
CA ALA A 166 -10.68 3.71 15.03
C ALA A 166 -9.22 4.12 15.32
N PRO A 167 -8.97 5.21 16.07
CA PRO A 167 -7.63 5.74 16.29
C PRO A 167 -6.61 4.75 16.88
N LEU A 168 -7.04 3.83 17.73
CA LEU A 168 -6.18 2.77 18.28
C LEU A 168 -5.77 1.76 17.20
N VAL A 169 -6.71 1.38 16.33
CA VAL A 169 -6.45 0.45 15.22
C VAL A 169 -5.53 1.09 14.19
N ILE A 170 -5.69 2.39 13.91
CA ILE A 170 -4.77 3.13 13.04
C ILE A 170 -3.33 3.01 13.55
N LYS A 171 -3.09 3.27 14.84
CA LYS A 171 -1.75 3.13 15.42
C LYS A 171 -1.20 1.71 15.26
N GLU A 172 -2.04 0.72 15.48
CA GLU A 172 -1.67 -0.69 15.32
C GLU A 172 -1.29 -1.01 13.86
N ILE A 173 -2.07 -0.58 12.88
CA ILE A 173 -1.76 -0.76 11.45
C ILE A 173 -0.41 -0.13 11.09
N PHE A 174 -0.11 1.09 11.53
CA PHE A 174 1.18 1.72 11.25
C PHE A 174 2.36 1.03 11.95
N ASN A 175 2.17 0.48 13.15
CA ASN A 175 3.19 -0.36 13.80
C ASN A 175 3.42 -1.66 13.01
N ILE A 176 2.37 -2.27 12.49
CA ILE A 176 2.46 -3.46 11.64
C ILE A 176 3.20 -3.14 10.33
N ILE A 177 2.91 -2.00 9.70
CA ILE A 177 3.63 -1.55 8.49
C ILE A 177 5.14 -1.45 8.75
N ARG A 178 5.57 -0.90 9.90
CA ARG A 178 6.98 -0.88 10.30
C ARG A 178 7.55 -2.30 10.43
N ARG A 179 6.86 -3.17 11.16
CA ARG A 179 7.31 -4.57 11.35
C ARG A 179 7.44 -5.32 10.02
N ILE A 180 6.53 -5.11 9.09
CA ILE A 180 6.60 -5.68 7.73
C ILE A 180 7.86 -5.18 7.02
N ASN A 181 8.16 -3.89 7.11
CA ASN A 181 9.34 -3.30 6.50
C ASN A 181 10.65 -3.76 7.17
N GLU A 182 10.69 -3.81 8.51
CA GLU A 182 11.81 -4.35 9.29
C GLU A 182 12.08 -5.82 8.95
N GLY A 183 11.06 -6.58 8.55
CA GLY A 183 11.18 -7.93 7.99
C GLY A 183 11.72 -7.99 6.55
N GLY A 184 12.12 -6.85 5.96
CA GLY A 184 12.76 -6.77 4.64
C GLY A 184 11.82 -6.45 3.47
N THR A 185 10.51 -6.28 3.70
CA THR A 185 9.56 -5.91 2.64
C THR A 185 9.62 -4.40 2.38
N THR A 186 9.85 -4.00 1.14
CA THR A 186 9.72 -2.60 0.69
C THR A 186 8.25 -2.19 0.70
N VAL A 187 7.93 -0.97 1.11
CA VAL A 187 6.55 -0.49 1.20
C VAL A 187 6.36 0.80 0.41
N LEU A 188 5.35 0.82 -0.46
CA LEU A 188 4.80 2.05 -1.04
C LEU A 188 3.42 2.29 -0.43
N LEU A 189 3.34 3.27 0.46
CA LEU A 189 2.15 3.60 1.22
C LEU A 189 1.45 4.83 0.64
N VAL A 190 0.21 4.69 0.26
CA VAL A 190 -0.66 5.82 -0.10
C VAL A 190 -1.60 6.10 1.06
N GLU A 191 -1.64 7.35 1.51
CA GLU A 191 -2.44 7.75 2.68
C GLU A 191 -3.01 9.15 2.59
N GLN A 192 -4.18 9.33 3.19
CA GLN A 192 -4.75 10.64 3.49
C GLN A 192 -4.29 11.12 4.88
N ASN A 193 -4.06 10.20 5.83
CA ASN A 193 -3.54 10.51 7.16
C ASN A 193 -2.05 10.85 7.11
N ALA A 194 -1.74 12.06 6.63
CA ALA A 194 -0.37 12.51 6.41
C ALA A 194 0.49 12.41 7.68
N ASN A 195 -0.06 12.74 8.85
CA ASN A 195 0.71 12.71 10.11
C ASN A 195 1.23 11.31 10.42
N MET A 196 0.38 10.29 10.31
CA MET A 196 0.80 8.91 10.58
C MET A 196 1.72 8.37 9.50
N ALA A 197 1.43 8.67 8.24
CA ALA A 197 2.24 8.24 7.10
C ALA A 197 3.67 8.80 7.16
N LEU A 198 3.82 10.11 7.37
CA LEU A 198 5.12 10.76 7.45
C LEU A 198 5.97 10.26 8.64
N LYS A 199 5.36 9.88 9.77
CA LYS A 199 6.07 9.32 10.93
C LYS A 199 6.74 7.97 10.68
N VAL A 200 6.26 7.21 9.69
CA VAL A 200 6.84 5.90 9.34
C VAL A 200 7.68 5.95 8.07
N ALA A 201 7.55 7.00 7.29
CA ALA A 201 8.20 7.13 5.99
C ALA A 201 9.70 7.46 6.09
N HIS A 202 10.50 6.76 5.29
CA HIS A 202 11.89 7.15 5.02
C HIS A 202 11.93 8.30 4.01
N HIS A 203 11.06 8.24 2.99
CA HIS A 203 10.87 9.29 1.99
C HIS A 203 9.39 9.47 1.69
N ALA A 204 8.99 10.68 1.34
CA ALA A 204 7.59 10.99 1.06
C ALA A 204 7.44 11.95 -0.12
N TYR A 205 6.37 11.76 -0.86
CA TYR A 205 5.90 12.62 -1.95
C TYR A 205 4.56 13.21 -1.60
N VAL A 206 4.35 14.48 -1.93
CA VAL A 206 3.07 15.18 -1.79
C VAL A 206 2.45 15.30 -3.17
N LEU A 207 1.33 14.65 -3.38
CA LEU A 207 0.59 14.66 -4.64
C LEU A 207 -0.58 15.64 -4.57
N GLU A 208 -0.61 16.58 -5.49
CA GLU A 208 -1.70 17.54 -5.64
C GLU A 208 -2.14 17.61 -7.09
N THR A 209 -3.42 17.38 -7.35
CA THR A 209 -4.05 17.48 -8.69
C THR A 209 -3.27 16.76 -9.81
N GLY A 210 -2.76 15.55 -9.50
CA GLY A 210 -2.02 14.72 -10.45
C GLY A 210 -0.56 15.09 -10.68
N ARG A 211 0.05 15.94 -9.83
CA ARG A 211 1.46 16.35 -9.89
C ARG A 211 2.13 16.19 -8.53
N ILE A 212 3.42 15.85 -8.53
CA ILE A 212 4.24 15.93 -7.32
C ILE A 212 4.50 17.41 -7.04
N LYS A 213 4.05 17.88 -5.89
CA LYS A 213 4.24 19.27 -5.43
C LYS A 213 5.49 19.43 -4.59
N MET A 214 5.78 18.42 -3.77
CA MET A 214 6.90 18.44 -2.83
C MET A 214 7.35 17.01 -2.56
N GLU A 215 8.63 16.85 -2.22
CA GLU A 215 9.20 15.59 -1.77
C GLU A 215 10.28 15.84 -0.71
N GLY A 216 10.57 14.83 0.09
CA GLY A 216 11.61 14.89 1.14
C GLY A 216 11.51 13.70 2.07
N SER A 217 12.35 13.67 3.10
CA SER A 217 12.20 12.68 4.18
C SER A 217 10.91 12.92 4.96
N GLY A 218 10.35 11.85 5.56
CA GLY A 218 9.16 11.98 6.40
C GLY A 218 9.34 13.01 7.53
N LYS A 219 10.55 13.11 8.10
CA LYS A 219 10.88 14.08 9.16
C LYS A 219 10.87 15.53 8.63
N GLU A 220 11.52 15.80 7.49
CA GLU A 220 11.53 17.13 6.89
C GLU A 220 10.12 17.62 6.55
N LEU A 221 9.29 16.76 5.97
CA LEU A 221 7.91 17.11 5.64
C LEU A 221 7.03 17.29 6.88
N LEU A 222 7.26 16.59 7.98
CA LEU A 222 6.58 16.83 9.26
C LEU A 222 6.90 18.19 9.87
N GLU A 223 8.10 18.73 9.60
CA GLU A 223 8.56 20.03 10.09
C GLU A 223 8.17 21.19 9.15
N ASN A 224 7.81 20.89 7.91
CA ASN A 224 7.46 21.89 6.89
C ASN A 224 6.12 22.59 7.24
N GLU A 225 6.13 23.93 7.25
CA GLU A 225 4.96 24.72 7.65
C GLU A 225 3.80 24.59 6.65
N GLU A 226 4.06 24.51 5.34
CA GLU A 226 3.03 24.34 4.31
C GLU A 226 2.30 22.99 4.50
N ILE A 227 3.05 21.93 4.81
CA ILE A 227 2.48 20.59 5.10
C ILE A 227 1.68 20.61 6.40
N LYS A 228 2.17 21.30 7.44
CA LYS A 228 1.43 21.44 8.71
C LYS A 228 0.10 22.15 8.53
N GLU A 229 0.07 23.22 7.74
CA GLU A 229 -1.17 23.95 7.46
C GLU A 229 -2.14 23.15 6.60
N ALA A 230 -1.65 22.51 5.51
CA ALA A 230 -2.50 21.82 4.54
C ALA A 230 -3.00 20.45 5.02
N TYR A 231 -2.16 19.69 5.76
CA TYR A 231 -2.42 18.27 6.02
C TYR A 231 -2.38 17.86 7.50
N LEU A 232 -1.77 18.66 8.41
CA LEU A 232 -1.60 18.28 9.81
C LEU A 232 -2.51 19.04 10.78
N GLY A 233 -3.41 19.88 10.27
CA GLY A 233 -4.48 20.52 11.07
C GLY A 233 -4.00 21.67 11.97
N LYS A 234 -2.84 22.29 11.73
CA LYS A 234 -2.49 23.53 12.42
C LYS A 234 -3.40 24.65 11.90
N LYS A 235 -4.26 25.18 12.78
CA LYS A 235 -4.97 26.43 12.50
C LYS A 235 -3.93 27.56 12.40
N LYS A 236 -4.06 28.41 11.38
CA LYS A 236 -3.43 29.74 11.40
C LYS A 236 -3.78 30.43 12.72
N LYS A 237 -2.77 30.84 13.48
CA LYS A 237 -2.94 31.78 14.57
C LYS A 237 -3.31 33.16 14.02
#